data_4234569a85d04fc3311a1d80bb34da99
#
_entry.id   4234569a85d04fc3311a1d80bb34da99
#
_cell.length_a   1.000
_cell.length_b   1.000
_cell.length_c   1.000
_cell.angle_alpha   90.00
_cell.angle_beta   90.00
_cell.angle_gamma   90.00
#
_symmetry.space_group_name_H-M   'P 1'
#
loop_
_entity.id
_entity.type
_entity.pdbx_description
1 polymer ?
#
loop_
_entity_poly.entity_id
_entity_poly.type
_entity_poly.pdbx_seq_one_letter_code
_entity_poly.pdbx_strand_id
1 'polypeptide(L)'
;MTYNLENGKVVETKLAVKSSVYEEKIDRNSRIRKFTLPNVKEGSIIEIEYKLVSDFLFNLQPWEFQGDIPRLWSEYSVSIPQFLEYVLVEQGSLPFHIRDQKSKQGNYVVQIPKEVYGGQMTTERFDISCAVTDFRWVQKNVPAFVRDHYMSSPANYLSRLEFQLAGFLPPFMERKIMTSWQGLTRDLLARSDFGGQLETATYWMPEMQQKILKSATTEMEKAKKIFEYVRDNFTCIGYNQLFADEKLDKVLDKKRGGVAELNLLLTCLLRGAGFQADPVILSTRGHGRVNNEYPVFSPFNYVICRLQMGGKPWLLDASRPLLGFGKLTADCYNGTARVVNAAAEAVNLNASDHLEKNQTAIFVFNDPGGKWTAKVKKTNGYIESLKTRYQMAKDGLPAVQQELTGKIAAELTMDSLRLDSLTSLESPVVEEFLLKGAYPSEDVIYINPVLITNYRQNPFKSANRKYPVEIPFRENDVYTANIQLPEGYVVAELPKALILRFDNKIDIQFQYSCTKSDNAITVNYNLEINRTDYAPEEYEMLRTFFAAMIAKLQEPVVCKRK
;
A
#
# COMPACT_ATOMS: atom_id res chain seq x y z
N MET A 1 10.64 -22.58 -26.09
CA MET A 1 11.73 -23.54 -26.38
C MET A 1 12.82 -23.40 -25.34
N THR A 2 13.52 -24.48 -25.04
CA THR A 2 14.73 -24.49 -24.19
C THR A 2 15.90 -24.92 -25.03
N TYR A 3 17.00 -24.19 -24.97
CA TYR A 3 18.24 -24.46 -25.66
C TYR A 3 19.32 -24.78 -24.63
N ASN A 4 19.96 -25.92 -24.76
CA ASN A 4 21.08 -26.38 -23.91
C ASN A 4 22.33 -26.62 -24.74
N LEU A 5 23.49 -26.28 -24.22
CA LEU A 5 24.76 -26.66 -24.80
C LEU A 5 25.18 -28.02 -24.23
N GLU A 6 25.17 -29.07 -25.07
CA GLU A 6 25.54 -30.43 -24.69
C GLU A 6 26.65 -30.95 -25.63
N ASN A 7 27.79 -31.29 -25.08
CA ASN A 7 28.97 -31.78 -25.85
C ASN A 7 29.34 -30.82 -27.02
N GLY A 8 29.26 -29.51 -26.80
CA GLY A 8 29.56 -28.48 -27.79
C GLY A 8 28.50 -28.28 -28.89
N LYS A 9 27.35 -28.93 -28.77
CA LYS A 9 26.22 -28.78 -29.71
C LYS A 9 25.01 -28.18 -28.98
N VAL A 10 24.24 -27.33 -29.68
CA VAL A 10 22.98 -26.78 -29.18
C VAL A 10 21.89 -27.84 -29.33
N VAL A 11 21.29 -28.23 -28.23
CA VAL A 11 20.15 -29.15 -28.16
C VAL A 11 18.89 -28.35 -27.85
N GLU A 12 17.88 -28.45 -28.74
CA GLU A 12 16.59 -27.75 -28.60
C GLU A 12 15.54 -28.69 -28.01
N THR A 13 14.78 -28.22 -27.04
CA THR A 13 13.63 -28.93 -26.48
C THR A 13 12.39 -28.03 -26.53
N LYS A 14 11.36 -28.50 -27.26
CA LYS A 14 10.10 -27.78 -27.44
C LYS A 14 9.09 -28.14 -26.34
N LEU A 15 8.33 -27.15 -25.89
CA LEU A 15 7.18 -27.36 -24.98
C LEU A 15 6.03 -28.05 -25.73
N ALA A 16 5.52 -29.13 -25.18
CA ALA A 16 4.30 -29.78 -25.68
C ALA A 16 3.06 -29.02 -25.18
N VAL A 17 2.66 -27.97 -25.90
CA VAL A 17 1.63 -27.01 -25.49
C VAL A 17 0.32 -27.69 -25.04
N LYS A 18 -0.14 -28.73 -25.76
CA LYS A 18 -1.41 -29.41 -25.47
C LYS A 18 -1.44 -30.11 -24.11
N SER A 19 -0.31 -30.60 -23.62
CA SER A 19 -0.21 -31.40 -22.37
C SER A 19 0.46 -30.66 -21.22
N SER A 20 1.12 -29.53 -21.48
CA SER A 20 1.98 -28.86 -20.50
C SER A 20 1.59 -27.39 -20.23
N VAL A 21 0.46 -26.93 -20.80
CA VAL A 21 -0.10 -25.59 -20.53
C VAL A 21 -1.43 -25.75 -19.81
N TYR A 22 -1.54 -25.17 -18.64
CA TYR A 22 -2.73 -25.19 -17.81
C TYR A 22 -3.36 -23.78 -17.81
N GLU A 23 -4.69 -23.73 -17.91
CA GLU A 23 -5.44 -22.48 -17.87
C GLU A 23 -6.23 -22.40 -16.57
N GLU A 24 -6.11 -21.28 -15.86
CA GLU A 24 -6.86 -20.97 -14.65
C GLU A 24 -7.64 -19.68 -14.85
N LYS A 25 -8.94 -19.70 -14.54
CA LYS A 25 -9.79 -18.52 -14.58
C LYS A 25 -9.63 -17.74 -13.25
N ILE A 26 -9.18 -16.50 -13.32
CA ILE A 26 -9.00 -15.62 -12.16
C ILE A 26 -10.30 -14.86 -11.84
N ASP A 27 -10.90 -14.24 -12.85
CA ASP A 27 -12.14 -13.48 -12.72
C ASP A 27 -13.01 -13.64 -13.99
N ARG A 28 -14.02 -12.78 -14.15
CA ARG A 28 -14.94 -12.82 -15.29
C ARG A 28 -14.23 -12.62 -16.64
N ASN A 29 -13.18 -11.78 -16.66
CA ASN A 29 -12.53 -11.31 -17.89
C ASN A 29 -11.08 -11.79 -18.02
N SER A 30 -10.48 -12.36 -16.94
CA SER A 30 -9.06 -12.68 -16.88
C SER A 30 -8.81 -14.18 -16.68
N ARG A 31 -7.86 -14.70 -17.45
CA ARG A 31 -7.37 -16.09 -17.35
C ARG A 31 -5.85 -16.09 -17.30
N ILE A 32 -5.29 -16.99 -16.51
CA ILE A 32 -3.84 -17.22 -16.45
C ILE A 32 -3.52 -18.54 -17.15
N ARG A 33 -2.51 -18.51 -18.03
CA ARG A 33 -1.91 -19.71 -18.58
C ARG A 33 -0.59 -19.98 -17.90
N LYS A 34 -0.49 -21.14 -17.26
CA LYS A 34 0.70 -21.62 -16.53
C LYS A 34 1.36 -22.74 -17.31
N PHE A 35 2.67 -22.71 -17.44
CA PHE A 35 3.45 -23.78 -18.10
C PHE A 35 4.85 -23.88 -17.50
N THR A 36 5.43 -25.07 -17.60
CA THR A 36 6.81 -25.34 -17.23
C THR A 36 7.59 -25.75 -18.46
N LEU A 37 8.69 -25.07 -18.75
CA LEU A 37 9.54 -25.42 -19.88
C LEU A 37 10.32 -26.71 -19.56
N PRO A 38 10.42 -27.65 -20.50
CA PRO A 38 11.18 -28.89 -20.31
C PRO A 38 12.70 -28.65 -20.35
N ASN A 39 13.45 -29.51 -19.66
CA ASN A 39 14.91 -29.55 -19.66
C ASN A 39 15.64 -28.25 -19.32
N VAL A 40 15.01 -27.39 -18.49
CA VAL A 40 15.68 -26.17 -18.00
C VAL A 40 16.74 -26.57 -16.97
N LYS A 41 17.95 -26.10 -17.18
CA LYS A 41 19.11 -26.27 -16.28
C LYS A 41 19.95 -25.00 -16.26
N GLU A 42 20.92 -24.94 -15.38
CA GLU A 42 21.87 -23.83 -15.34
C GLU A 42 22.56 -23.66 -16.69
N GLY A 43 22.61 -22.44 -17.22
CA GLY A 43 23.15 -22.12 -18.54
C GLY A 43 22.17 -22.32 -19.72
N SER A 44 20.92 -22.73 -19.48
CA SER A 44 19.92 -22.82 -20.53
C SER A 44 19.52 -21.45 -21.08
N ILE A 45 19.27 -21.37 -22.38
CA ILE A 45 18.58 -20.22 -23.01
C ILE A 45 17.12 -20.62 -23.21
N ILE A 46 16.22 -19.73 -22.80
CA ILE A 46 14.78 -19.89 -22.91
C ILE A 46 14.24 -18.90 -23.93
N GLU A 47 13.43 -19.40 -24.87
CA GLU A 47 12.70 -18.59 -25.83
C GLU A 47 11.20 -18.82 -25.67
N ILE A 48 10.43 -17.74 -25.51
CA ILE A 48 8.99 -17.77 -25.39
C ILE A 48 8.41 -16.81 -26.42
N GLU A 49 7.52 -17.33 -27.27
CA GLU A 49 6.73 -16.54 -28.20
C GLU A 49 5.24 -16.82 -27.94
N TYR A 50 4.44 -15.77 -27.85
CA TYR A 50 2.98 -15.90 -27.72
C TYR A 50 2.27 -14.78 -28.46
N LYS A 51 1.01 -15.05 -28.85
CA LYS A 51 0.11 -14.07 -29.43
C LYS A 51 -1.11 -13.91 -28.52
N LEU A 52 -1.37 -12.67 -28.12
CA LEU A 52 -2.59 -12.27 -27.43
C LEU A 52 -3.53 -11.60 -28.43
N VAL A 53 -4.82 -11.98 -28.42
CA VAL A 53 -5.89 -11.30 -29.17
C VAL A 53 -6.92 -10.84 -28.16
N SER A 54 -7.30 -9.57 -28.24
CA SER A 54 -8.23 -8.94 -27.29
C SER A 54 -9.11 -7.93 -28.03
N ASP A 55 -10.38 -7.91 -27.68
CA ASP A 55 -11.34 -6.90 -28.17
C ASP A 55 -11.33 -5.62 -27.30
N PHE A 56 -10.54 -5.61 -26.21
CA PHE A 56 -10.44 -4.49 -25.28
C PHE A 56 -9.49 -3.40 -25.80
N LEU A 57 -9.95 -2.57 -26.73
CA LEU A 57 -9.19 -1.44 -27.28
C LEU A 57 -8.82 -0.41 -26.23
N PHE A 58 -9.59 -0.30 -25.14
CA PHE A 58 -9.32 0.60 -24.01
C PHE A 58 -8.06 0.24 -23.23
N ASN A 59 -7.60 -1.00 -23.35
CA ASN A 59 -6.55 -1.55 -22.50
C ASN A 59 -5.41 -2.12 -23.37
N LEU A 60 -4.83 -1.24 -24.20
CA LEU A 60 -3.59 -1.58 -24.90
C LEU A 60 -2.52 -1.86 -23.84
N GLN A 61 -1.95 -3.07 -23.86
CA GLN A 61 -1.05 -3.52 -22.81
C GLN A 61 0.15 -2.57 -22.65
N PRO A 62 0.43 -2.08 -21.44
CA PRO A 62 1.61 -1.29 -21.18
C PRO A 62 2.87 -2.12 -21.42
N TRP A 63 3.96 -1.48 -21.82
CA TRP A 63 5.25 -2.13 -21.97
C TRP A 63 6.22 -1.65 -20.90
N GLU A 64 6.69 -2.58 -20.08
CA GLU A 64 7.72 -2.33 -19.08
C GLU A 64 9.08 -2.69 -19.64
N PHE A 65 9.92 -1.68 -19.87
CA PHE A 65 11.30 -1.89 -20.33
C PHE A 65 12.18 -2.47 -19.24
N GLN A 66 11.89 -2.23 -17.98
CA GLN A 66 12.63 -2.63 -16.80
C GLN A 66 11.83 -3.67 -15.98
N GLY A 67 12.51 -4.53 -15.25
CA GLY A 67 11.91 -5.53 -14.37
C GLY A 67 12.92 -6.02 -13.34
N ASP A 68 12.60 -7.10 -12.64
CA ASP A 68 13.43 -7.65 -11.55
C ASP A 68 14.76 -8.27 -12.02
N ILE A 69 14.90 -8.50 -13.33
CA ILE A 69 16.13 -9.00 -13.96
C ILE A 69 16.67 -7.99 -14.98
N PRO A 70 18.01 -7.92 -15.19
CA PRO A 70 18.55 -7.04 -16.21
C PRO A 70 18.16 -7.51 -17.62
N ARG A 71 17.97 -6.56 -18.54
CA ARG A 71 17.58 -6.83 -19.93
C ARG A 71 18.62 -6.22 -20.87
N LEU A 72 19.23 -7.04 -21.71
CA LEU A 72 20.17 -6.55 -22.72
C LEU A 72 19.48 -5.71 -23.79
N TRP A 73 18.24 -6.11 -24.15
CA TRP A 73 17.42 -5.45 -25.15
C TRP A 73 15.97 -5.56 -24.75
N SER A 74 15.27 -4.43 -24.69
CA SER A 74 13.84 -4.37 -24.45
C SER A 74 13.22 -3.46 -25.48
N GLU A 75 12.34 -4.00 -26.33
CA GLU A 75 11.75 -3.32 -27.47
C GLU A 75 10.22 -3.39 -27.43
N TYR A 76 9.60 -2.27 -27.73
CA TYR A 76 8.17 -2.16 -27.96
C TYR A 76 7.90 -1.50 -29.29
N SER A 77 7.14 -2.18 -30.13
CA SER A 77 6.65 -1.65 -31.41
C SER A 77 5.14 -1.76 -31.47
N VAL A 78 4.49 -0.69 -31.90
CA VAL A 78 3.03 -0.63 -32.02
C VAL A 78 2.62 0.11 -33.27
N SER A 79 1.58 -0.39 -33.95
CA SER A 79 0.96 0.25 -35.12
C SER A 79 -0.42 0.76 -34.73
N ILE A 80 -0.64 2.05 -34.78
CA ILE A 80 -1.89 2.70 -34.38
C ILE A 80 -2.56 3.29 -35.61
N PRO A 81 -3.76 2.80 -35.99
CA PRO A 81 -4.55 3.38 -37.06
C PRO A 81 -5.06 4.78 -36.67
N GLN A 82 -5.14 5.68 -37.63
CA GLN A 82 -5.52 7.09 -37.41
C GLN A 82 -6.90 7.27 -36.75
N PHE A 83 -7.81 6.31 -36.91
CA PHE A 83 -9.15 6.37 -36.31
C PHE A 83 -9.18 6.04 -34.80
N LEU A 84 -8.05 5.64 -34.20
CA LEU A 84 -7.88 5.45 -32.77
C LEU A 84 -6.95 6.53 -32.21
N GLU A 85 -7.47 7.34 -31.32
CA GLU A 85 -6.68 8.36 -30.62
C GLU A 85 -6.22 7.81 -29.27
N TYR A 86 -4.89 7.71 -29.07
CA TYR A 86 -4.30 7.32 -27.80
C TYR A 86 -3.43 8.44 -27.24
N VAL A 87 -3.51 8.62 -25.92
CA VAL A 87 -2.53 9.37 -25.15
C VAL A 87 -1.43 8.42 -24.72
N LEU A 88 -0.19 8.77 -25.02
CA LEU A 88 1.00 8.05 -24.57
C LEU A 88 1.46 8.62 -23.23
N VAL A 89 1.51 7.77 -22.22
CA VAL A 89 2.08 8.07 -20.91
C VAL A 89 3.44 7.37 -20.81
N GLU A 90 4.50 8.17 -20.74
CA GLU A 90 5.88 7.70 -20.61
C GLU A 90 6.33 7.86 -19.17
N GLN A 91 6.96 6.84 -18.60
CA GLN A 91 7.46 6.82 -17.23
C GLN A 91 8.86 6.23 -17.15
N GLY A 92 9.63 6.71 -16.17
CA GLY A 92 11.00 6.26 -15.90
C GLY A 92 12.05 7.26 -16.36
N SER A 93 13.29 7.05 -15.94
CA SER A 93 14.44 7.93 -16.20
C SER A 93 15.46 7.35 -17.17
N LEU A 94 15.26 6.11 -17.63
CA LEU A 94 16.21 5.46 -18.51
C LEU A 94 16.06 5.97 -19.96
N PRO A 95 17.15 6.34 -20.64
CA PRO A 95 17.08 6.87 -22.00
C PRO A 95 16.71 5.78 -23.01
N PHE A 96 16.02 6.16 -24.08
CA PHE A 96 15.78 5.30 -25.23
C PHE A 96 17.04 5.20 -26.10
N HIS A 97 17.41 4.00 -26.47
CA HIS A 97 18.42 3.72 -27.49
C HIS A 97 17.87 3.98 -28.91
N ILE A 98 16.58 3.63 -29.13
CA ILE A 98 15.84 3.93 -30.36
C ILE A 98 14.51 4.53 -29.95
N ARG A 99 14.13 5.63 -30.61
CA ARG A 99 12.79 6.25 -30.57
C ARG A 99 12.45 6.66 -31.99
N ASP A 100 11.68 5.84 -32.69
CA ASP A 100 11.37 6.01 -34.11
C ASP A 100 9.85 6.02 -34.34
N GLN A 101 9.42 6.77 -35.35
CA GLN A 101 8.03 6.87 -35.77
C GLN A 101 7.96 6.95 -37.27
N LYS A 102 7.11 6.10 -37.89
CA LYS A 102 6.90 6.07 -39.35
C LYS A 102 5.42 6.01 -39.65
N SER A 103 5.00 6.67 -40.73
CA SER A 103 3.63 6.59 -41.24
C SER A 103 3.58 5.72 -42.49
N LYS A 104 2.54 4.89 -42.57
CA LYS A 104 2.22 4.05 -43.74
C LYS A 104 0.72 4.03 -43.97
N GLN A 105 0.30 3.57 -45.15
CA GLN A 105 -1.12 3.29 -45.41
C GLN A 105 -1.46 1.88 -44.90
N GLY A 106 -2.64 1.75 -44.28
CA GLY A 106 -3.19 0.49 -43.79
C GLY A 106 -4.65 0.32 -44.24
N ASN A 107 -5.03 -0.93 -44.49
CA ASN A 107 -6.41 -1.29 -44.80
C ASN A 107 -6.99 -2.17 -43.72
N TYR A 108 -8.17 -1.82 -43.22
CA TYR A 108 -8.84 -2.50 -42.12
C TYR A 108 -10.26 -2.87 -42.55
N VAL A 109 -10.70 -4.05 -42.14
CA VAL A 109 -12.09 -4.45 -42.21
C VAL A 109 -12.66 -4.42 -40.81
N VAL A 110 -13.57 -3.50 -40.54
CA VAL A 110 -14.21 -3.35 -39.24
C VAL A 110 -15.66 -3.81 -39.36
N GLN A 111 -16.08 -4.65 -38.43
CA GLN A 111 -17.44 -5.18 -38.33
C GLN A 111 -18.09 -4.64 -37.07
N ILE A 112 -19.18 -3.90 -37.21
CA ILE A 112 -19.91 -3.32 -36.07
C ILE A 112 -21.27 -3.98 -35.98
N PRO A 113 -21.63 -4.60 -34.83
CA PRO A 113 -22.99 -5.08 -34.59
C PRO A 113 -23.97 -3.91 -34.63
N LYS A 114 -25.07 -4.04 -35.41
CA LYS A 114 -26.12 -3.05 -35.52
C LYS A 114 -27.47 -3.71 -35.23
N GLU A 115 -28.21 -3.14 -34.32
CA GLU A 115 -29.57 -3.56 -34.05
C GLU A 115 -30.50 -3.04 -35.15
N VAL A 116 -31.23 -3.93 -35.80
CA VAL A 116 -32.23 -3.61 -36.82
C VAL A 116 -33.63 -3.75 -36.21
N TYR A 117 -34.59 -3.05 -36.80
CA TYR A 117 -35.99 -3.05 -36.38
C TYR A 117 -36.50 -4.47 -36.06
N GLY A 118 -36.99 -4.69 -34.84
CA GLY A 118 -37.46 -6.01 -34.39
C GLY A 118 -36.45 -6.81 -33.54
N GLY A 119 -35.36 -6.19 -33.06
CA GLY A 119 -34.40 -6.84 -32.14
C GLY A 119 -33.40 -7.79 -32.79
N GLN A 120 -33.38 -7.84 -34.14
CA GLN A 120 -32.39 -8.63 -34.87
C GLN A 120 -31.05 -7.87 -34.93
N MET A 121 -29.97 -8.55 -34.57
CA MET A 121 -28.61 -8.04 -34.70
C MET A 121 -28.07 -8.35 -36.09
N THR A 122 -27.70 -7.32 -36.84
CA THR A 122 -26.96 -7.43 -38.11
C THR A 122 -25.55 -6.91 -37.90
N THR A 123 -24.63 -7.24 -38.81
CA THR A 123 -23.26 -6.75 -38.78
C THR A 123 -23.03 -5.82 -39.95
N GLU A 124 -22.72 -4.56 -39.69
CA GLU A 124 -22.32 -3.60 -40.70
C GLU A 124 -20.80 -3.70 -40.92
N ARG A 125 -20.39 -3.87 -42.18
CA ARG A 125 -18.96 -4.00 -42.55
C ARG A 125 -18.46 -2.69 -43.15
N PHE A 126 -17.32 -2.25 -42.67
CA PHE A 126 -16.61 -1.06 -43.18
C PHE A 126 -15.22 -1.46 -43.65
N ASP A 127 -14.89 -1.15 -44.89
CA ASP A 127 -13.54 -1.26 -45.45
C ASP A 127 -12.88 0.14 -45.33
N ILE A 128 -11.90 0.26 -44.44
CA ILE A 128 -11.28 1.52 -44.08
C ILE A 128 -9.83 1.54 -44.57
N SER A 129 -9.50 2.52 -45.43
CA SER A 129 -8.11 2.83 -45.77
C SER A 129 -7.69 4.10 -45.04
N CYS A 130 -6.68 4.01 -44.21
CA CYS A 130 -6.24 5.15 -43.39
C CYS A 130 -4.74 5.15 -43.16
N ALA A 131 -4.21 6.29 -42.70
CA ALA A 131 -2.84 6.36 -42.21
C ALA A 131 -2.70 5.53 -40.93
N VAL A 132 -1.57 4.83 -40.82
CA VAL A 132 -1.17 4.05 -39.65
C VAL A 132 0.19 4.57 -39.19
N THR A 133 0.29 4.88 -37.92
CA THR A 133 1.57 5.28 -37.33
C THR A 133 2.22 4.08 -36.66
N ASP A 134 3.40 3.70 -37.14
CA ASP A 134 4.25 2.69 -36.55
C ASP A 134 5.21 3.39 -35.58
N PHE A 135 5.16 3.06 -34.32
CA PHE A 135 6.08 3.51 -33.30
C PHE A 135 7.04 2.39 -32.93
N ARG A 136 8.29 2.74 -32.59
CA ARG A 136 9.28 1.81 -32.10
C ARG A 136 10.13 2.46 -31.02
N TRP A 137 10.16 1.84 -29.82
CA TRP A 137 10.99 2.25 -28.69
C TRP A 137 11.87 1.10 -28.26
N VAL A 138 13.13 1.40 -28.01
CA VAL A 138 14.12 0.42 -27.54
C VAL A 138 14.91 1.00 -26.39
N GLN A 139 15.04 0.23 -25.32
CA GLN A 139 16.05 0.46 -24.28
C GLN A 139 17.06 -0.69 -24.30
N LYS A 140 18.36 -0.37 -24.14
CA LYS A 140 19.47 -1.31 -24.19
C LYS A 140 20.20 -1.30 -22.86
N ASN A 141 20.69 -2.49 -22.43
CA ASN A 141 21.43 -2.68 -21.18
C ASN A 141 20.66 -2.13 -19.96
N VAL A 142 19.39 -2.45 -19.90
CA VAL A 142 18.49 -2.01 -18.81
C VAL A 142 18.86 -2.78 -17.54
N PRO A 143 19.22 -2.11 -16.44
CA PRO A 143 19.53 -2.75 -15.18
C PRO A 143 18.26 -3.35 -14.54
N ALA A 144 18.44 -4.37 -13.69
CA ALA A 144 17.37 -4.83 -12.83
C ALA A 144 16.84 -3.69 -11.93
N PHE A 145 15.54 -3.70 -11.70
CA PHE A 145 14.93 -2.81 -10.72
C PHE A 145 15.16 -3.35 -9.31
N VAL A 146 15.79 -2.57 -8.45
CA VAL A 146 16.04 -2.93 -7.06
C VAL A 146 15.10 -2.14 -6.16
N ARG A 147 14.33 -2.85 -5.34
CA ARG A 147 13.48 -2.23 -4.31
C ARG A 147 14.33 -1.80 -3.11
N ASP A 148 14.17 -0.57 -2.71
CA ASP A 148 14.75 -0.03 -1.48
C ASP A 148 13.70 0.05 -0.37
N HIS A 149 14.16 0.04 0.88
CA HIS A 149 13.29 0.30 2.03
C HIS A 149 12.67 1.70 1.94
N TYR A 150 11.43 1.88 2.37
CA TYR A 150 10.65 3.11 2.17
C TYR A 150 10.49 3.52 0.70
N MET A 151 10.23 2.56 -0.18
CA MET A 151 9.69 2.78 -1.51
C MET A 151 8.20 2.41 -1.51
N SER A 152 7.32 3.24 -2.07
CA SER A 152 5.88 2.95 -2.09
C SER A 152 5.56 1.80 -3.06
N SER A 153 5.80 2.02 -4.34
CA SER A 153 5.58 1.01 -5.38
C SER A 153 6.61 1.12 -6.50
N PRO A 154 7.18 0.00 -6.97
CA PRO A 154 7.97 -0.02 -8.20
C PRO A 154 7.23 0.55 -9.41
N ALA A 155 5.90 0.36 -9.45
CA ALA A 155 5.06 0.87 -10.53
C ALA A 155 5.18 2.39 -10.74
N ASN A 156 5.63 3.15 -9.73
CA ASN A 156 5.86 4.59 -9.83
C ASN A 156 7.17 4.95 -10.56
N TYR A 157 8.10 4.00 -10.70
CA TYR A 157 9.48 4.29 -11.10
C TYR A 157 9.99 3.44 -12.26
N LEU A 158 9.35 2.29 -12.52
CA LEU A 158 9.71 1.43 -13.65
C LEU A 158 9.66 2.19 -14.97
N SER A 159 10.68 1.98 -15.82
CA SER A 159 10.66 2.49 -17.17
C SER A 159 9.59 1.77 -17.98
N ARG A 160 8.52 2.48 -18.37
CA ARG A 160 7.37 1.91 -19.09
C ARG A 160 6.71 2.91 -20.02
N LEU A 161 5.98 2.36 -20.98
CA LEU A 161 5.03 3.08 -21.83
C LEU A 161 3.63 2.54 -21.57
N GLU A 162 2.67 3.44 -21.47
CA GLU A 162 1.25 3.13 -21.30
C GLU A 162 0.43 3.94 -22.30
N PHE A 163 -0.57 3.31 -22.91
CA PHE A 163 -1.45 3.93 -23.88
C PHE A 163 -2.86 3.98 -23.32
N GLN A 164 -3.42 5.19 -23.30
CA GLN A 164 -4.78 5.43 -22.86
C GLN A 164 -5.63 5.84 -24.05
N LEU A 165 -6.69 5.08 -24.37
CA LEU A 165 -7.60 5.45 -25.47
C LEU A 165 -8.32 6.75 -25.12
N ALA A 166 -8.05 7.79 -25.90
CA ALA A 166 -8.62 9.12 -25.73
C ALA A 166 -9.91 9.31 -26.53
N GLY A 167 -10.02 8.65 -27.70
CA GLY A 167 -11.18 8.78 -28.54
C GLY A 167 -11.16 7.94 -29.81
N PHE A 168 -12.28 8.03 -30.52
CA PHE A 168 -12.44 7.55 -31.89
C PHE A 168 -12.54 8.75 -32.82
N LEU A 169 -11.90 8.64 -34.01
CA LEU A 169 -11.87 9.65 -35.05
C LEU A 169 -12.51 9.11 -36.33
N PRO A 170 -12.79 9.97 -37.33
CA PRO A 170 -13.32 9.50 -38.63
C PRO A 170 -12.49 8.35 -39.22
N PRO A 171 -13.15 7.36 -39.88
CA PRO A 171 -14.54 7.37 -40.39
C PRO A 171 -15.59 6.97 -39.34
N PHE A 172 -15.20 6.63 -38.11
CA PHE A 172 -16.17 6.46 -37.04
C PHE A 172 -16.75 7.79 -36.59
N MET A 173 -17.91 7.75 -35.95
CA MET A 173 -18.45 8.93 -35.29
C MET A 173 -17.43 9.40 -34.24
N GLU A 174 -16.98 10.65 -34.32
CA GLU A 174 -16.04 11.23 -33.39
C GLU A 174 -16.61 11.13 -31.97
N ARG A 175 -15.88 10.44 -31.11
CA ARG A 175 -16.27 10.23 -29.72
C ARG A 175 -15.06 10.36 -28.84
N LYS A 176 -15.06 11.38 -27.98
CA LYS A 176 -14.09 11.52 -26.91
C LYS A 176 -14.42 10.56 -25.77
N ILE A 177 -13.48 9.71 -25.42
CA ILE A 177 -13.58 8.75 -24.31
C ILE A 177 -12.97 9.35 -23.06
N MET A 178 -11.77 9.91 -23.18
CA MET A 178 -11.14 10.65 -22.11
C MET A 178 -11.70 12.08 -22.11
N THR A 179 -12.61 12.39 -21.18
CA THR A 179 -13.29 13.68 -21.16
C THR A 179 -12.85 14.54 -19.98
N SER A 180 -13.42 14.27 -18.81
CA SER A 180 -13.18 14.99 -17.57
C SER A 180 -13.40 14.05 -16.38
N TRP A 181 -12.97 14.46 -15.20
CA TRP A 181 -13.27 13.70 -13.98
C TRP A 181 -14.77 13.54 -13.75
N GLN A 182 -15.58 14.55 -14.07
CA GLN A 182 -17.05 14.47 -14.03
C GLN A 182 -17.60 13.47 -15.04
N GLY A 183 -17.02 13.40 -16.24
CA GLY A 183 -17.36 12.38 -17.24
C GLY A 183 -17.06 10.99 -16.74
N LEU A 184 -15.85 10.77 -16.20
CA LEU A 184 -15.42 9.50 -15.64
C LEU A 184 -16.33 9.04 -14.48
N THR A 185 -16.64 9.90 -13.52
CA THR A 185 -17.51 9.53 -12.39
C THR A 185 -18.94 9.26 -12.84
N ARG A 186 -19.47 9.98 -13.84
CA ARG A 186 -20.77 9.70 -14.44
C ARG A 186 -20.78 8.33 -15.12
N ASP A 187 -19.73 7.99 -15.86
CA ASP A 187 -19.61 6.67 -16.51
C ASP A 187 -19.52 5.55 -15.46
N LEU A 188 -18.81 5.76 -14.35
CA LEU A 188 -18.79 4.83 -13.21
C LEU A 188 -20.18 4.65 -12.58
N LEU A 189 -20.91 5.73 -12.39
CA LEU A 189 -22.27 5.67 -11.83
C LEU A 189 -23.25 4.95 -12.77
N ALA A 190 -23.06 5.04 -14.08
CA ALA A 190 -23.88 4.34 -15.06
C ALA A 190 -23.56 2.85 -15.21
N ARG A 191 -22.40 2.39 -14.74
CA ARG A 191 -21.96 0.99 -14.88
C ARG A 191 -22.75 0.05 -13.96
N SER A 192 -23.20 -1.07 -14.49
CA SER A 192 -23.89 -2.12 -13.72
C SER A 192 -23.02 -2.80 -12.65
N ASP A 193 -21.70 -2.78 -12.82
CA ASP A 193 -20.72 -3.35 -11.91
C ASP A 193 -20.13 -2.31 -10.92
N PHE A 194 -20.71 -1.10 -10.86
CA PHE A 194 -20.36 -0.06 -9.91
C PHE A 194 -21.60 0.72 -9.44
N GLY A 195 -21.94 1.86 -10.08
CA GLY A 195 -23.04 2.74 -9.65
C GLY A 195 -24.40 2.10 -9.78
N GLY A 196 -24.64 1.28 -10.78
CA GLY A 196 -25.90 0.50 -10.91
C GLY A 196 -26.17 -0.42 -9.72
N GLN A 197 -25.14 -0.81 -8.95
CA GLN A 197 -25.33 -1.55 -7.71
C GLN A 197 -25.99 -0.70 -6.62
N LEU A 198 -25.73 0.62 -6.62
CA LEU A 198 -26.28 1.57 -5.63
C LEU A 198 -27.78 1.80 -5.83
N GLU A 199 -28.28 1.63 -7.07
CA GLU A 199 -29.69 1.85 -7.43
C GLU A 199 -30.54 0.60 -7.19
N THR A 200 -29.98 -0.59 -7.34
CA THR A 200 -30.71 -1.87 -7.24
C THR A 200 -30.99 -2.33 -5.81
N ALA A 201 -30.44 -1.66 -4.82
CA ALA A 201 -30.51 -2.06 -3.40
C ALA A 201 -31.87 -1.80 -2.71
N THR A 202 -32.89 -1.31 -3.42
CA THR A 202 -34.11 -0.75 -2.83
C THR A 202 -35.03 -1.76 -2.16
N TYR A 203 -35.08 -3.02 -2.59
CA TYR A 203 -36.08 -3.99 -2.09
C TYR A 203 -35.68 -4.72 -0.79
N TRP A 204 -34.40 -5.00 -0.55
CA TRP A 204 -33.93 -5.67 0.69
C TRP A 204 -33.50 -4.71 1.80
N MET A 205 -33.30 -3.45 1.45
CA MET A 205 -32.73 -2.43 2.35
C MET A 205 -33.60 -2.09 3.57
N PRO A 206 -34.95 -1.90 3.46
CA PRO A 206 -35.76 -1.47 4.60
C PRO A 206 -35.75 -2.45 5.77
N GLU A 207 -35.89 -3.76 5.49
CA GLU A 207 -35.85 -4.79 6.51
C GLU A 207 -34.50 -4.86 7.22
N MET A 208 -33.42 -4.78 6.44
CA MET A 208 -32.06 -4.79 6.96
C MET A 208 -31.77 -3.58 7.84
N GLN A 209 -32.18 -2.39 7.42
CA GLN A 209 -32.02 -1.17 8.20
C GLN A 209 -32.77 -1.21 9.52
N GLN A 210 -34.02 -1.69 9.52
CA GLN A 210 -34.79 -1.87 10.74
C GLN A 210 -34.06 -2.77 11.74
N LYS A 211 -33.43 -3.84 11.26
CA LYS A 211 -32.66 -4.77 12.09
C LYS A 211 -31.38 -4.13 12.64
N ILE A 212 -30.62 -3.43 11.79
CA ILE A 212 -29.33 -2.80 12.16
C ILE A 212 -29.55 -1.63 13.14
N LEU A 213 -30.56 -0.80 12.89
CA LEU A 213 -30.76 0.48 13.58
C LEU A 213 -31.66 0.40 14.81
N LYS A 214 -32.15 -0.79 15.18
CA LYS A 214 -33.16 -0.99 16.24
C LYS A 214 -32.87 -0.28 17.56
N SER A 215 -31.61 -0.03 17.92
CA SER A 215 -31.20 0.61 19.19
C SER A 215 -30.33 1.86 18.98
N ALA A 216 -30.27 2.41 17.77
CA ALA A 216 -29.50 3.63 17.48
C ALA A 216 -30.42 4.85 17.64
N THR A 217 -29.99 5.83 18.44
CA THR A 217 -30.75 7.05 18.74
C THR A 217 -30.15 8.27 18.05
N THR A 218 -28.85 8.34 17.91
CA THR A 218 -28.12 9.44 17.29
C THR A 218 -27.64 9.10 15.87
N GLU A 219 -27.40 10.12 15.04
CA GLU A 219 -26.82 9.92 13.70
C GLU A 219 -25.48 9.18 13.76
N MET A 220 -24.62 9.53 14.73
CA MET A 220 -23.34 8.89 14.92
C MET A 220 -23.49 7.39 15.24
N GLU A 221 -24.41 7.02 16.13
CA GLU A 221 -24.70 5.62 16.45
C GLU A 221 -25.25 4.86 15.24
N LYS A 222 -26.14 5.48 14.46
CA LYS A 222 -26.67 4.87 13.23
C LYS A 222 -25.55 4.60 12.22
N ALA A 223 -24.71 5.59 11.96
CA ALA A 223 -23.59 5.46 11.03
C ALA A 223 -22.57 4.40 11.47
N LYS A 224 -22.20 4.39 12.76
CA LYS A 224 -21.31 3.38 13.34
C LYS A 224 -21.90 1.97 13.23
N LYS A 225 -23.14 1.76 13.58
CA LYS A 225 -23.79 0.45 13.49
C LYS A 225 -23.86 -0.09 12.06
N ILE A 226 -24.13 0.76 11.08
CA ILE A 226 -24.13 0.38 9.67
C ILE A 226 -22.70 -0.04 9.24
N PHE A 227 -21.72 0.75 9.61
CA PHE A 227 -20.31 0.45 9.31
C PHE A 227 -19.86 -0.88 9.96
N GLU A 228 -20.11 -1.03 11.25
CA GLU A 228 -19.78 -2.23 12.03
C GLU A 228 -20.52 -3.46 11.50
N TYR A 229 -21.78 -3.31 11.08
CA TYR A 229 -22.53 -4.39 10.47
C TYR A 229 -21.85 -4.94 9.23
N VAL A 230 -21.39 -4.09 8.31
CA VAL A 230 -20.69 -4.54 7.10
C VAL A 230 -19.31 -5.09 7.47
N ARG A 231 -18.52 -4.36 8.27
CA ARG A 231 -17.17 -4.79 8.66
C ARG A 231 -17.15 -6.15 9.36
N ASP A 232 -18.09 -6.41 10.29
CA ASP A 232 -18.02 -7.53 11.21
C ASP A 232 -18.79 -8.78 10.71
N ASN A 233 -19.71 -8.61 9.74
CA ASN A 233 -20.53 -9.72 9.24
C ASN A 233 -20.18 -10.17 7.82
N PHE A 234 -19.19 -9.54 7.18
CA PHE A 234 -18.78 -9.90 5.83
C PHE A 234 -17.28 -10.16 5.76
N THR A 235 -16.89 -11.13 4.92
CA THR A 235 -15.49 -11.45 4.67
C THR A 235 -15.03 -10.80 3.37
N CYS A 236 -13.98 -9.99 3.42
CA CYS A 236 -13.36 -9.47 2.22
C CYS A 236 -12.46 -10.53 1.59
N ILE A 237 -12.70 -10.86 0.31
CA ILE A 237 -11.96 -11.88 -0.45
C ILE A 237 -10.95 -11.31 -1.44
N GLY A 238 -10.91 -9.98 -1.62
CA GLY A 238 -9.98 -9.31 -2.52
C GLY A 238 -9.84 -7.83 -2.20
N TYR A 239 -8.60 -7.35 -2.12
CA TYR A 239 -8.27 -5.95 -1.78
C TYR A 239 -7.67 -5.17 -2.95
N ASN A 240 -7.77 -5.69 -4.17
CA ASN A 240 -7.26 -5.07 -5.38
C ASN A 240 -8.35 -5.10 -6.45
N GLN A 241 -9.40 -4.30 -6.26
CA GLN A 241 -10.61 -4.38 -7.06
C GLN A 241 -11.32 -3.02 -7.10
N LEU A 242 -11.59 -2.53 -8.31
CA LEU A 242 -12.37 -1.31 -8.54
C LEU A 242 -13.84 -1.62 -8.82
N PHE A 243 -14.13 -2.69 -9.55
CA PHE A 243 -15.46 -3.07 -9.99
C PHE A 243 -15.99 -4.26 -9.22
N ALA A 244 -17.30 -4.33 -9.03
CA ALA A 244 -17.96 -5.45 -8.40
C ALA A 244 -18.02 -6.67 -9.34
N ASP A 245 -17.55 -7.83 -8.90
CA ASP A 245 -17.64 -9.10 -9.63
C ASP A 245 -19.01 -9.73 -9.47
N GLU A 246 -19.69 -9.47 -8.34
CA GLU A 246 -21.02 -9.97 -8.02
C GLU A 246 -21.99 -8.84 -7.67
N LYS A 247 -23.29 -9.09 -7.82
CA LYS A 247 -24.34 -8.17 -7.37
C LYS A 247 -24.40 -8.12 -5.83
N LEU A 248 -24.77 -6.97 -5.26
CA LEU A 248 -24.83 -6.78 -3.80
C LEU A 248 -25.83 -7.71 -3.09
N ASP A 249 -26.91 -8.15 -3.76
CA ASP A 249 -27.82 -9.17 -3.23
C ASP A 249 -27.09 -10.50 -2.98
N LYS A 250 -26.23 -10.91 -3.91
CA LYS A 250 -25.42 -12.13 -3.76
C LYS A 250 -24.35 -11.98 -2.69
N VAL A 251 -23.75 -10.79 -2.55
CA VAL A 251 -22.82 -10.47 -1.47
C VAL A 251 -23.51 -10.60 -0.12
N LEU A 252 -24.75 -10.10 0.00
CA LEU A 252 -25.56 -10.23 1.21
C LEU A 252 -25.85 -11.69 1.59
N ASP A 253 -26.21 -12.50 0.60
CA ASP A 253 -26.50 -13.93 0.81
C ASP A 253 -25.26 -14.71 1.24
N LYS A 254 -24.14 -14.47 0.55
CA LYS A 254 -22.87 -15.21 0.75
C LYS A 254 -22.05 -14.69 1.93
N LYS A 255 -22.36 -13.51 2.46
CA LYS A 255 -21.57 -12.79 3.49
C LYS A 255 -20.09 -12.61 3.13
N ARG A 256 -19.80 -12.44 1.85
CA ARG A 256 -18.44 -12.21 1.33
C ARG A 256 -18.49 -11.41 0.04
N GLY A 257 -17.45 -10.62 -0.19
CA GLY A 257 -17.25 -9.85 -1.41
C GLY A 257 -15.85 -9.24 -1.44
N GLY A 258 -15.45 -8.64 -2.52
CA GLY A 258 -14.22 -7.85 -2.60
C GLY A 258 -14.39 -6.46 -1.98
N VAL A 259 -13.33 -5.69 -1.99
CA VAL A 259 -13.32 -4.33 -1.40
C VAL A 259 -14.37 -3.41 -2.05
N ALA A 260 -14.56 -3.52 -3.37
CA ALA A 260 -15.54 -2.73 -4.09
C ALA A 260 -16.96 -3.03 -3.61
N GLU A 261 -17.35 -4.32 -3.59
CA GLU A 261 -18.68 -4.75 -3.16
C GLU A 261 -18.98 -4.33 -1.72
N LEU A 262 -18.05 -4.57 -0.79
CA LEU A 262 -18.30 -4.27 0.62
C LEU A 262 -18.46 -2.78 0.88
N ASN A 263 -17.67 -1.93 0.23
CA ASN A 263 -17.80 -0.49 0.40
C ASN A 263 -18.93 0.14 -0.43
N LEU A 264 -19.34 -0.46 -1.54
CA LEU A 264 -20.59 -0.12 -2.22
C LEU A 264 -21.80 -0.52 -1.38
N LEU A 265 -21.79 -1.71 -0.75
CA LEU A 265 -22.82 -2.14 0.20
C LEU A 265 -22.95 -1.18 1.39
N LEU A 266 -21.81 -0.78 1.99
CA LEU A 266 -21.77 0.25 3.04
C LEU A 266 -22.41 1.55 2.56
N THR A 267 -22.05 2.01 1.36
CA THR A 267 -22.59 3.25 0.77
C THR A 267 -24.10 3.15 0.58
N CYS A 268 -24.61 2.01 0.07
CA CYS A 268 -26.05 1.76 -0.09
C CYS A 268 -26.79 1.83 1.25
N LEU A 269 -26.29 1.14 2.28
CA LEU A 269 -26.92 1.10 3.60
C LEU A 269 -26.94 2.48 4.27
N LEU A 270 -25.86 3.26 4.12
CA LEU A 270 -25.82 4.64 4.63
C LEU A 270 -26.81 5.55 3.90
N ARG A 271 -26.87 5.49 2.55
CA ARG A 271 -27.85 6.26 1.76
C ARG A 271 -29.29 5.92 2.13
N GLY A 272 -29.58 4.64 2.26
CA GLY A 272 -30.89 4.18 2.66
C GLY A 272 -31.30 4.61 4.08
N ALA A 273 -30.34 4.84 4.98
CA ALA A 273 -30.58 5.42 6.31
C ALA A 273 -30.70 6.96 6.30
N GLY A 274 -30.69 7.59 5.12
CA GLY A 274 -30.86 9.04 4.95
C GLY A 274 -29.56 9.83 5.01
N PHE A 275 -28.39 9.17 5.06
CA PHE A 275 -27.10 9.86 5.04
C PHE A 275 -26.67 10.23 3.62
N GLN A 276 -25.95 11.34 3.50
CA GLN A 276 -25.22 11.68 2.29
C GLN A 276 -23.90 10.87 2.26
N ALA A 277 -23.87 9.83 1.45
CA ALA A 277 -22.73 8.95 1.31
C ALA A 277 -22.39 8.70 -0.17
N ASP A 278 -21.10 8.76 -0.52
CA ASP A 278 -20.60 8.55 -1.87
C ASP A 278 -19.45 7.57 -1.87
N PRO A 279 -19.32 6.72 -2.90
CA PRO A 279 -18.10 5.95 -3.11
C PRO A 279 -16.92 6.88 -3.38
N VAL A 280 -15.74 6.48 -2.95
CA VAL A 280 -14.47 7.13 -3.27
C VAL A 280 -13.52 6.09 -3.84
N ILE A 281 -13.00 6.37 -5.02
CA ILE A 281 -11.99 5.52 -5.67
C ILE A 281 -10.60 6.06 -5.38
N LEU A 282 -9.68 5.16 -5.09
CA LEU A 282 -8.28 5.48 -4.82
C LEU A 282 -7.35 4.38 -5.36
N SER A 283 -6.07 4.73 -5.45
CA SER A 283 -5.00 3.77 -5.71
C SER A 283 -4.24 3.52 -4.42
N THR A 284 -4.11 2.26 -4.03
CA THR A 284 -3.34 1.92 -2.84
C THR A 284 -1.85 2.11 -3.06
N ARG A 285 -1.11 2.34 -1.96
CA ARG A 285 0.33 2.61 -1.98
C ARG A 285 1.14 1.55 -2.76
N GLY A 286 0.81 0.27 -2.59
CA GLY A 286 1.47 -0.82 -3.30
C GLY A 286 1.12 -0.92 -4.80
N HIS A 287 -0.02 -0.35 -5.20
CA HIS A 287 -0.48 -0.37 -6.59
C HIS A 287 0.22 0.70 -7.45
N GLY A 288 0.45 1.88 -6.89
CA GLY A 288 1.09 3.01 -7.56
C GLY A 288 0.27 4.30 -7.45
N ARG A 289 0.83 5.42 -7.89
CA ARG A 289 0.18 6.72 -7.81
C ARG A 289 -0.73 6.98 -9.01
N VAL A 290 -1.81 7.71 -8.77
CA VAL A 290 -2.70 8.20 -9.85
C VAL A 290 -2.10 9.45 -10.47
N ASN A 291 -2.07 9.49 -11.81
CA ASN A 291 -1.79 10.72 -12.51
C ASN A 291 -3.09 11.55 -12.62
N ASN A 292 -3.12 12.72 -11.98
CA ASN A 292 -4.31 13.57 -11.93
C ASN A 292 -4.61 14.32 -13.24
N GLU A 293 -3.67 14.36 -14.18
CA GLU A 293 -3.85 15.04 -15.47
C GLU A 293 -4.78 14.27 -16.40
N TYR A 294 -4.86 12.94 -16.23
CA TYR A 294 -5.64 12.07 -17.10
C TYR A 294 -6.77 11.38 -16.33
N PRO A 295 -8.04 11.69 -16.65
CA PRO A 295 -9.20 11.03 -16.03
C PRO A 295 -9.42 9.64 -16.61
N VAL A 296 -8.74 8.65 -16.06
CA VAL A 296 -8.79 7.23 -16.47
C VAL A 296 -9.02 6.31 -15.28
N PHE A 297 -9.59 5.12 -15.53
CA PHE A 297 -9.89 4.14 -14.48
C PHE A 297 -8.68 3.31 -14.06
N SER A 298 -7.76 3.03 -15.01
CA SER A 298 -6.72 2.02 -14.85
C SER A 298 -5.82 2.18 -13.61
N PRO A 299 -5.55 3.39 -13.09
CA PRO A 299 -4.73 3.53 -11.90
C PRO A 299 -5.46 3.24 -10.59
N PHE A 300 -6.81 3.13 -10.61
CA PHE A 300 -7.59 2.90 -9.39
C PHE A 300 -7.80 1.40 -9.14
N ASN A 301 -7.58 0.98 -7.91
CA ASN A 301 -7.71 -0.42 -7.51
C ASN A 301 -8.47 -0.63 -6.20
N TYR A 302 -9.03 0.44 -5.63
CA TYR A 302 -9.64 0.38 -4.31
C TYR A 302 -10.83 1.33 -4.20
N VAL A 303 -11.85 0.92 -3.46
CA VAL A 303 -13.04 1.70 -3.19
C VAL A 303 -13.20 1.84 -1.68
N ILE A 304 -13.50 3.05 -1.21
CA ILE A 304 -13.93 3.35 0.15
C ILE A 304 -15.23 4.17 0.12
N CYS A 305 -15.83 4.46 1.25
CA CYS A 305 -17.03 5.27 1.35
C CYS A 305 -16.73 6.61 2.03
N ARG A 306 -17.19 7.72 1.44
CA ARG A 306 -17.25 9.03 2.08
C ARG A 306 -18.64 9.25 2.65
N LEU A 307 -18.74 9.51 3.95
CA LEU A 307 -19.96 9.89 4.66
C LEU A 307 -19.88 11.36 5.06
N GLN A 308 -20.83 12.18 4.65
CA GLN A 308 -20.99 13.55 5.14
C GLN A 308 -21.89 13.55 6.38
N MET A 309 -21.35 13.93 7.53
CA MET A 309 -22.10 13.94 8.79
C MET A 309 -21.50 14.94 9.77
N GLY A 310 -22.35 15.72 10.43
CA GLY A 310 -21.92 16.74 11.40
C GLY A 310 -21.03 17.83 10.80
N GLY A 311 -21.27 18.21 9.54
CA GLY A 311 -20.54 19.27 8.83
C GLY A 311 -19.13 18.87 8.36
N LYS A 312 -18.73 17.60 8.50
CA LYS A 312 -17.42 17.10 8.05
C LYS A 312 -17.51 15.77 7.30
N PRO A 313 -16.57 15.51 6.38
CA PRO A 313 -16.47 14.20 5.74
C PRO A 313 -15.81 13.17 6.66
N TRP A 314 -16.37 11.97 6.66
CA TRP A 314 -15.80 10.77 7.24
C TRP A 314 -15.45 9.80 6.12
N LEU A 315 -14.23 9.26 6.13
CA LEU A 315 -13.79 8.22 5.20
C LEU A 315 -13.89 6.88 5.90
N LEU A 316 -14.60 5.95 5.30
CA LEU A 316 -14.94 4.66 5.89
C LEU A 316 -14.49 3.53 4.96
N ASP A 317 -13.91 2.50 5.53
CA ASP A 317 -13.54 1.26 4.83
C ASP A 317 -14.02 0.05 5.63
N ALA A 318 -15.16 -0.51 5.27
CA ALA A 318 -15.73 -1.67 5.93
C ALA A 318 -15.19 -3.02 5.38
N SER A 319 -14.29 -2.99 4.40
CA SER A 319 -13.66 -4.22 3.87
C SER A 319 -12.57 -4.78 4.78
N ARG A 320 -12.04 -3.95 5.70
CA ARG A 320 -10.94 -4.32 6.58
C ARG A 320 -11.46 -4.67 7.98
N PRO A 321 -11.36 -5.93 8.40
CA PRO A 321 -11.68 -6.30 9.78
C PRO A 321 -10.76 -5.54 10.75
N LEU A 322 -11.23 -5.31 11.97
CA LEU A 322 -10.49 -4.60 13.03
C LEU A 322 -10.16 -3.11 12.74
N LEU A 323 -10.69 -2.54 11.65
CA LEU A 323 -10.56 -1.12 11.35
C LEU A 323 -11.61 -0.32 12.13
N GLY A 324 -11.22 0.78 12.78
CA GLY A 324 -12.12 1.67 13.51
C GLY A 324 -12.95 2.55 12.56
N PHE A 325 -14.09 3.07 13.05
CA PHE A 325 -14.92 4.01 12.31
C PHE A 325 -14.15 5.30 11.99
N GLY A 326 -14.17 5.73 10.72
CA GLY A 326 -13.45 6.92 10.28
C GLY A 326 -11.94 6.75 10.20
N LYS A 327 -11.45 5.51 10.17
CA LYS A 327 -10.04 5.16 10.04
C LYS A 327 -9.78 4.44 8.72
N LEU A 328 -8.56 4.62 8.20
CA LEU A 328 -8.06 3.94 7.00
C LEU A 328 -6.73 3.26 7.31
N THR A 329 -6.37 2.27 6.50
CA THR A 329 -5.01 1.69 6.54
C THR A 329 -3.99 2.66 5.93
N ALA A 330 -2.72 2.51 6.27
CA ALA A 330 -1.63 3.30 5.69
C ALA A 330 -1.57 3.21 4.15
N ASP A 331 -2.01 2.09 3.57
CA ASP A 331 -2.04 1.88 2.12
C ASP A 331 -2.98 2.84 1.37
N CYS A 332 -4.00 3.38 2.04
CA CYS A 332 -4.94 4.33 1.44
C CYS A 332 -4.33 5.74 1.31
N TYR A 333 -3.27 6.05 2.05
CA TYR A 333 -2.61 7.37 2.02
C TYR A 333 -1.55 7.41 0.91
N ASN A 334 -2.01 7.57 -0.36
CA ASN A 334 -1.17 7.47 -1.55
C ASN A 334 -1.39 8.61 -2.57
N GLY A 335 -1.83 9.77 -2.11
CA GLY A 335 -2.08 10.94 -2.95
C GLY A 335 -3.57 11.17 -3.21
N THR A 336 -3.94 11.47 -4.45
CA THR A 336 -5.30 11.93 -4.76
C THR A 336 -6.26 10.75 -4.99
N ALA A 337 -7.33 10.72 -4.23
CA ALA A 337 -8.53 9.91 -4.44
C ALA A 337 -9.63 10.74 -5.12
N ARG A 338 -10.68 10.09 -5.64
CA ARG A 338 -11.77 10.75 -6.35
C ARG A 338 -13.13 10.32 -5.81
N VAL A 339 -13.97 11.28 -5.43
CA VAL A 339 -15.35 11.01 -5.06
C VAL A 339 -16.17 10.70 -6.29
N VAL A 340 -16.94 9.61 -6.25
CA VAL A 340 -17.79 9.20 -7.37
C VAL A 340 -19.20 9.78 -7.20
N ASN A 341 -19.33 11.04 -7.61
CA ASN A 341 -20.58 11.79 -7.67
C ASN A 341 -20.52 12.78 -8.85
N ALA A 342 -21.55 13.62 -9.00
CA ALA A 342 -21.62 14.59 -10.10
C ALA A 342 -20.50 15.64 -10.07
N ALA A 343 -19.98 15.98 -8.89
CA ALA A 343 -18.92 16.99 -8.73
C ALA A 343 -17.51 16.41 -8.99
N ALA A 344 -17.33 15.09 -8.83
CA ALA A 344 -16.07 14.39 -8.99
C ALA A 344 -14.92 15.02 -8.15
N GLU A 345 -15.20 15.37 -6.92
CA GLU A 345 -14.27 16.07 -6.04
C GLU A 345 -13.00 15.25 -5.78
N ALA A 346 -11.86 15.94 -5.76
CA ALA A 346 -10.60 15.35 -5.33
C ALA A 346 -10.56 15.25 -3.80
N VAL A 347 -10.09 14.13 -3.28
CA VAL A 347 -9.77 13.94 -1.86
C VAL A 347 -8.29 13.64 -1.75
N ASN A 348 -7.55 14.49 -1.06
CA ASN A 348 -6.13 14.26 -0.83
C ASN A 348 -5.97 13.31 0.36
N LEU A 349 -5.24 12.23 0.12
CA LEU A 349 -4.86 11.21 1.10
C LEU A 349 -3.34 11.07 1.06
N ASN A 350 -2.63 12.08 1.57
CA ASN A 350 -1.17 12.04 1.58
C ASN A 350 -0.67 11.32 2.83
N ALA A 351 0.49 10.67 2.72
CA ALA A 351 1.15 10.04 3.87
C ALA A 351 1.38 11.03 5.02
N SER A 352 1.64 12.31 4.70
CA SER A 352 1.79 13.40 5.68
C SER A 352 0.51 13.77 6.43
N ASP A 353 -0.68 13.34 5.98
CA ASP A 353 -1.94 13.63 6.66
C ASP A 353 -2.17 12.72 7.88
N HIS A 354 -1.46 11.58 7.94
CA HIS A 354 -1.49 10.68 9.09
C HIS A 354 -0.29 10.88 9.99
N LEU A 355 -0.54 11.06 11.30
CA LEU A 355 0.48 11.12 12.35
C LEU A 355 0.36 9.91 13.28
N GLU A 356 1.36 9.05 13.24
CA GLU A 356 1.51 7.92 14.16
C GLU A 356 2.21 8.39 15.44
N LYS A 357 1.55 8.22 16.59
CA LYS A 357 2.10 8.61 17.89
C LYS A 357 2.35 7.39 18.75
N ASN A 358 3.60 7.11 19.05
CA ASN A 358 4.01 6.03 19.93
C ASN A 358 4.57 6.62 21.24
N GLN A 359 4.26 5.99 22.36
CA GLN A 359 4.79 6.38 23.67
C GLN A 359 5.24 5.15 24.44
N THR A 360 6.45 5.18 24.94
CA THR A 360 7.03 4.12 25.77
C THR A 360 7.47 4.70 27.11
N ALA A 361 6.93 4.15 28.21
CA ALA A 361 7.33 4.48 29.58
C ALA A 361 7.89 3.26 30.28
N ILE A 362 9.04 3.40 30.92
CA ILE A 362 9.76 2.32 31.60
C ILE A 362 10.16 2.73 33.00
N PHE A 363 9.96 1.81 33.95
CA PHE A 363 10.44 1.94 35.31
C PHE A 363 11.26 0.70 35.67
N VAL A 364 12.55 0.89 35.96
CA VAL A 364 13.49 -0.18 36.35
C VAL A 364 13.69 -0.16 37.85
N PHE A 365 13.46 -1.30 38.50
CA PHE A 365 13.61 -1.51 39.92
C PHE A 365 14.67 -2.57 40.16
N ASN A 366 15.50 -2.36 41.20
CA ASN A 366 16.48 -3.35 41.59
C ASN A 366 15.81 -4.51 42.34
N ASP A 367 16.23 -5.71 42.00
CA ASP A 367 15.90 -6.95 42.68
C ASP A 367 17.13 -7.44 43.47
N PRO A 368 16.97 -8.32 44.48
CA PRO A 368 18.09 -8.89 45.20
C PRO A 368 19.10 -9.61 44.28
N GLY A 369 20.41 -9.54 44.66
CA GLY A 369 21.45 -10.29 43.96
C GLY A 369 21.89 -9.70 42.62
N GLY A 370 21.78 -8.37 42.46
CA GLY A 370 22.22 -7.67 41.25
C GLY A 370 21.25 -7.84 40.07
N LYS A 371 20.10 -8.44 40.27
CA LYS A 371 19.03 -8.51 39.28
C LYS A 371 18.19 -7.25 39.27
N TRP A 372 17.41 -7.07 38.22
CA TRP A 372 16.47 -5.97 38.12
C TRP A 372 15.27 -6.36 37.26
N THR A 373 14.16 -5.70 37.53
CA THR A 373 12.92 -5.84 36.77
C THR A 373 12.48 -4.48 36.26
N ALA A 374 12.16 -4.38 34.96
CA ALA A 374 11.56 -3.20 34.35
C ALA A 374 10.07 -3.42 34.05
N LYS A 375 9.24 -2.49 34.49
CA LYS A 375 7.86 -2.39 34.05
C LYS A 375 7.81 -1.52 32.79
N VAL A 376 7.33 -2.07 31.70
CA VAL A 376 7.20 -1.38 30.41
C VAL A 376 5.72 -1.17 30.11
N LYS A 377 5.38 0.06 29.76
CA LYS A 377 4.08 0.43 29.21
C LYS A 377 4.31 1.12 27.88
N LYS A 378 3.83 0.51 26.81
CA LYS A 378 3.90 1.05 25.46
C LYS A 378 2.49 1.33 24.95
N THR A 379 2.21 2.57 24.58
CA THR A 379 0.97 3.02 23.94
C THR A 379 1.26 3.19 22.47
N ASN A 380 0.67 2.34 21.65
CA ASN A 380 0.89 2.33 20.21
C ASN A 380 0.09 3.42 19.52
N GLY A 381 0.59 3.96 18.41
CA GLY A 381 -0.21 4.73 17.49
C GLY A 381 -1.28 3.87 16.81
N TYR A 382 -2.07 4.48 15.92
CA TYR A 382 -3.20 3.77 15.32
C TYR A 382 -2.77 2.63 14.39
N ILE A 383 -1.77 2.86 13.54
CA ILE A 383 -1.29 1.85 12.57
C ILE A 383 -0.61 0.68 13.30
N GLU A 384 0.24 0.97 14.28
CA GLU A 384 0.86 -0.09 15.09
C GLU A 384 -0.20 -0.85 15.92
N SER A 385 -1.20 -0.15 16.47
CA SER A 385 -2.33 -0.79 17.16
C SER A 385 -3.13 -1.73 16.24
N LEU A 386 -3.38 -1.31 15.00
CA LEU A 386 -4.04 -2.13 14.01
C LEU A 386 -3.22 -3.37 13.67
N LYS A 387 -1.91 -3.22 13.52
CA LYS A 387 -0.98 -4.33 13.30
C LYS A 387 -1.00 -5.34 14.44
N THR A 388 -0.93 -4.86 15.70
CA THR A 388 -1.01 -5.71 16.90
C THR A 388 -2.32 -6.49 16.94
N ARG A 389 -3.47 -5.84 16.61
CA ARG A 389 -4.77 -6.50 16.52
C ARG A 389 -4.81 -7.59 15.46
N TYR A 390 -4.27 -7.33 14.26
CA TYR A 390 -4.19 -8.33 13.20
C TYR A 390 -3.31 -9.53 13.58
N GLN A 391 -2.16 -9.29 14.18
CA GLN A 391 -1.29 -10.36 14.66
C GLN A 391 -1.98 -11.19 15.74
N MET A 392 -2.60 -10.51 16.73
CA MET A 392 -3.32 -11.18 17.79
C MET A 392 -4.48 -12.04 17.27
N ALA A 393 -5.24 -11.54 16.28
CA ALA A 393 -6.36 -12.26 15.69
C ALA A 393 -5.92 -13.44 14.81
N LYS A 394 -4.79 -13.32 14.12
CA LYS A 394 -4.28 -14.32 13.19
C LYS A 394 -3.44 -15.39 13.87
N ASP A 395 -2.45 -14.98 14.65
CA ASP A 395 -1.36 -15.84 15.12
C ASP A 395 -1.29 -15.88 16.66
N GLY A 396 -2.12 -15.09 17.36
CA GLY A 396 -2.25 -15.07 18.81
C GLY A 396 -1.13 -14.31 19.54
N LEU A 397 -1.18 -14.36 20.87
CA LEU A 397 -0.25 -13.66 21.77
C LEU A 397 1.23 -14.02 21.55
N PRO A 398 1.61 -15.27 21.24
CA PRO A 398 3.02 -15.61 21.01
C PRO A 398 3.64 -14.85 19.83
N ALA A 399 2.90 -14.57 18.76
CA ALA A 399 3.41 -13.81 17.62
C ALA A 399 3.67 -12.34 17.99
N VAL A 400 2.77 -11.71 18.74
CA VAL A 400 2.95 -10.35 19.27
C VAL A 400 4.17 -10.31 20.19
N GLN A 401 4.31 -11.32 21.07
CA GLN A 401 5.46 -11.43 21.96
C GLN A 401 6.78 -11.56 21.20
N GLN A 402 6.83 -12.37 20.16
CA GLN A 402 8.01 -12.55 19.30
C GLN A 402 8.41 -11.24 18.60
N GLU A 403 7.44 -10.48 18.08
CA GLU A 403 7.72 -9.18 17.45
C GLU A 403 8.30 -8.18 18.46
N LEU A 404 7.70 -8.08 19.64
CA LEU A 404 8.20 -7.21 20.71
C LEU A 404 9.61 -7.60 21.16
N THR A 405 9.89 -8.91 21.29
CA THR A 405 11.22 -9.42 21.64
C THR A 405 12.28 -8.95 20.63
N GLY A 406 11.97 -8.85 19.36
CA GLY A 406 12.87 -8.29 18.33
C GLY A 406 13.24 -6.81 18.52
N LYS A 407 12.44 -6.07 19.29
CA LYS A 407 12.65 -4.64 19.63
C LYS A 407 13.41 -4.42 20.95
N ILE A 408 13.61 -5.48 21.73
CA ILE A 408 14.25 -5.46 23.06
C ILE A 408 15.74 -5.82 22.94
N ALA A 409 16.56 -5.36 23.87
CA ALA A 409 17.98 -5.74 23.94
C ALA A 409 18.11 -7.27 24.13
N ALA A 410 19.07 -7.88 23.41
CA ALA A 410 19.17 -9.35 23.31
C ALA A 410 19.46 -10.05 24.66
N GLU A 411 20.10 -9.34 25.59
CA GLU A 411 20.41 -9.80 26.93
C GLU A 411 19.22 -9.80 27.91
N LEU A 412 18.06 -9.23 27.47
CA LEU A 412 16.88 -9.10 28.31
C LEU A 412 15.85 -10.18 27.98
N THR A 413 15.13 -10.60 29.02
CA THR A 413 14.01 -11.53 28.88
C THR A 413 12.69 -10.81 29.15
N MET A 414 11.71 -11.04 28.26
CA MET A 414 10.35 -10.51 28.43
C MET A 414 9.47 -11.51 29.17
N ASP A 415 8.66 -11.02 30.08
CA ASP A 415 7.69 -11.78 30.86
C ASP A 415 6.35 -11.02 30.96
N SER A 416 5.27 -11.78 31.15
CA SER A 416 3.95 -11.24 31.55
C SER A 416 3.33 -10.20 30.60
N LEU A 417 3.39 -10.45 29.26
CA LEU A 417 2.77 -9.55 28.28
C LEU A 417 1.24 -9.51 28.45
N ARG A 418 0.72 -8.30 28.66
CA ARG A 418 -0.70 -7.97 28.67
C ARG A 418 -1.00 -6.94 27.58
N LEU A 419 -2.08 -7.16 26.85
CA LEU A 419 -2.60 -6.24 25.83
C LEU A 419 -3.93 -5.66 26.29
N ASP A 420 -4.06 -4.34 26.28
CA ASP A 420 -5.30 -3.65 26.60
C ASP A 420 -5.88 -2.95 25.36
N SER A 421 -7.20 -2.71 25.37
CA SER A 421 -7.94 -2.01 24.31
C SER A 421 -7.94 -2.74 22.95
N LEU A 422 -7.78 -4.06 22.92
CA LEU A 422 -7.82 -4.85 21.67
C LEU A 422 -9.16 -4.74 20.95
N THR A 423 -10.28 -4.69 21.67
CA THR A 423 -11.64 -4.63 21.13
C THR A 423 -12.13 -3.20 20.89
N SER A 424 -11.48 -2.19 21.44
CA SER A 424 -11.80 -0.77 21.25
C SER A 424 -11.07 -0.25 20.02
N LEU A 425 -11.66 -0.45 18.83
CA LEU A 425 -10.96 -0.29 17.55
C LEU A 425 -10.54 1.15 17.21
N GLU A 426 -11.15 2.15 17.82
CA GLU A 426 -10.76 3.56 17.70
C GLU A 426 -9.68 4.00 18.69
N SER A 427 -9.41 3.18 19.72
CA SER A 427 -8.45 3.48 20.79
C SER A 427 -7.07 2.88 20.50
N PRO A 428 -5.97 3.47 21.00
CA PRO A 428 -4.65 2.86 20.99
C PRO A 428 -4.63 1.51 21.72
N VAL A 429 -3.88 0.55 21.22
CA VAL A 429 -3.51 -0.65 21.99
C VAL A 429 -2.40 -0.28 22.96
N VAL A 430 -2.56 -0.70 24.21
CA VAL A 430 -1.55 -0.57 25.24
C VAL A 430 -0.92 -1.94 25.51
N GLU A 431 0.40 -2.01 25.41
CA GLU A 431 1.21 -3.20 25.67
C GLU A 431 1.92 -3.01 27.02
N GLU A 432 1.60 -3.86 28.00
CA GLU A 432 2.23 -3.85 29.32
C GLU A 432 2.97 -5.17 29.54
N PHE A 433 4.25 -5.10 29.90
CA PHE A 433 5.07 -6.28 30.14
C PHE A 433 6.22 -6.01 31.08
N LEU A 434 6.88 -7.07 31.54
CA LEU A 434 8.06 -7.01 32.37
C LEU A 434 9.29 -7.38 31.54
N LEU A 435 10.39 -6.65 31.75
CA LEU A 435 11.71 -7.05 31.30
C LEU A 435 12.53 -7.43 32.51
N LYS A 436 13.32 -8.49 32.40
CA LYS A 436 14.24 -8.96 33.42
C LYS A 436 15.67 -8.94 32.90
N GLY A 437 16.56 -8.47 33.72
CA GLY A 437 18.00 -8.42 33.46
C GLY A 437 18.82 -8.55 34.74
N ALA A 438 20.12 -8.50 34.56
CA ALA A 438 21.07 -8.48 35.68
C ALA A 438 22.22 -7.53 35.39
N TYR A 439 22.74 -6.87 36.43
CA TYR A 439 23.97 -6.09 36.32
C TYR A 439 25.17 -7.01 36.53
N PRO A 440 26.25 -6.85 35.75
CA PRO A 440 27.49 -7.57 36.01
C PRO A 440 28.07 -7.13 37.36
N SER A 441 28.74 -8.06 38.08
CA SER A 441 29.35 -7.78 39.37
C SER A 441 30.79 -7.25 39.18
N GLU A 442 30.93 -6.15 38.46
CA GLU A 442 32.21 -5.51 38.12
C GLU A 442 32.30 -4.15 38.80
N ASP A 443 33.54 -3.61 38.97
CA ASP A 443 33.74 -2.28 39.55
C ASP A 443 33.25 -1.15 38.67
N VAL A 444 33.19 -1.38 37.35
CA VAL A 444 32.60 -0.48 36.34
C VAL A 444 31.58 -1.23 35.52
N ILE A 445 30.34 -0.73 35.45
CA ILE A 445 29.26 -1.32 34.66
C ILE A 445 28.73 -0.31 33.64
N TYR A 446 28.23 -0.85 32.52
CA TYR A 446 27.65 -0.07 31.43
C TYR A 446 26.16 -0.40 31.35
N ILE A 447 25.31 0.60 31.53
CA ILE A 447 23.85 0.45 31.48
C ILE A 447 23.35 1.12 30.22
N ASN A 448 22.81 0.34 29.27
CA ASN A 448 22.10 0.93 28.15
C ASN A 448 20.72 1.41 28.64
N PRO A 449 20.46 2.74 28.61
CA PRO A 449 19.22 3.28 29.16
C PRO A 449 18.03 3.15 28.22
N VAL A 450 18.24 2.75 26.95
CA VAL A 450 17.18 2.52 25.94
C VAL A 450 16.96 1.02 25.78
N LEU A 451 16.04 0.47 26.56
CA LEU A 451 15.80 -0.97 26.66
C LEU A 451 14.99 -1.52 25.46
N ILE A 452 14.15 -0.70 24.86
CA ILE A 452 13.31 -1.05 23.70
C ILE A 452 13.26 0.12 22.71
N THR A 453 13.40 -0.17 21.42
CA THR A 453 13.27 0.82 20.34
C THR A 453 12.95 0.14 19.02
N ASN A 454 12.23 0.84 18.13
CA ASN A 454 12.01 0.45 16.74
C ASN A 454 13.28 0.64 15.87
N TYR A 455 14.27 1.40 16.35
CA TYR A 455 15.46 1.83 15.61
C TYR A 455 16.75 1.18 16.14
N ARG A 456 16.83 -0.17 16.09
CA ARG A 456 18.07 -0.89 16.46
C ARG A 456 19.12 -0.88 15.35
N GLN A 457 18.67 -0.79 14.10
CA GLN A 457 19.51 -0.75 12.91
C GLN A 457 19.04 0.38 12.01
N ASN A 458 19.98 0.97 11.28
CA ASN A 458 19.65 1.99 10.29
C ASN A 458 18.78 1.38 9.17
N PRO A 459 17.58 1.90 8.93
CA PRO A 459 16.71 1.41 7.86
C PRO A 459 17.28 1.70 6.45
N PHE A 460 18.20 2.67 6.34
CA PHE A 460 18.84 3.09 5.09
C PHE A 460 20.16 2.36 4.89
N LYS A 461 20.10 1.12 4.37
CA LYS A 461 21.26 0.21 4.23
C LYS A 461 22.03 0.38 2.92
N SER A 462 21.36 0.80 1.84
CA SER A 462 21.98 0.97 0.52
C SER A 462 23.02 2.09 0.55
N ALA A 463 24.15 1.90 -0.14
CA ALA A 463 25.18 2.94 -0.26
C ALA A 463 24.69 4.12 -1.12
N ASN A 464 23.93 3.81 -2.18
CA ASN A 464 23.36 4.80 -3.10
C ASN A 464 21.87 4.49 -3.32
N ARG A 465 21.09 5.54 -3.57
CA ARG A 465 19.66 5.42 -3.84
C ARG A 465 19.30 6.24 -5.09
N LYS A 466 18.52 5.62 -5.98
CA LYS A 466 18.08 6.26 -7.24
C LYS A 466 16.67 6.83 -7.16
N TYR A 467 15.88 6.37 -6.21
CA TYR A 467 14.45 6.68 -6.09
C TYR A 467 14.15 7.37 -4.76
N PRO A 468 13.12 8.21 -4.67
CA PRO A 468 12.74 8.89 -3.44
C PRO A 468 12.54 7.95 -2.26
N VAL A 469 12.75 8.46 -1.05
CA VAL A 469 12.33 7.82 0.20
C VAL A 469 10.91 8.27 0.48
N GLU A 470 9.99 7.31 0.61
CA GLU A 470 8.57 7.56 0.83
C GLU A 470 8.14 6.89 2.14
N ILE A 471 8.19 7.61 3.23
CA ILE A 471 7.76 7.15 4.57
C ILE A 471 6.21 7.08 4.56
N PRO A 472 5.59 6.00 5.10
CA PRO A 472 4.15 5.80 4.95
C PRO A 472 3.26 6.74 5.76
N PHE A 473 3.81 7.43 6.77
CA PHE A 473 3.11 8.38 7.65
C PHE A 473 4.14 9.22 8.42
N ARG A 474 3.68 10.33 8.99
CA ARG A 474 4.47 11.09 9.97
C ARG A 474 4.55 10.32 11.28
N GLU A 475 5.65 10.44 11.98
CA GLU A 475 5.88 9.73 13.25
C GLU A 475 6.25 10.68 14.38
N ASN A 476 5.72 10.39 15.57
CA ASN A 476 6.18 10.96 16.82
C ASN A 476 6.38 9.80 17.81
N ASP A 477 7.63 9.48 18.11
CA ASP A 477 8.02 8.39 19.03
C ASP A 477 8.64 8.98 20.28
N VAL A 478 7.95 8.85 21.40
CA VAL A 478 8.34 9.37 22.71
C VAL A 478 8.73 8.22 23.64
N TYR A 479 9.90 8.31 24.20
CA TYR A 479 10.44 7.34 25.16
C TYR A 479 10.83 8.03 26.46
N THR A 480 10.45 7.44 27.57
CA THR A 480 10.87 7.83 28.91
C THR A 480 11.24 6.59 29.72
N ALA A 481 12.42 6.56 30.28
CA ALA A 481 12.84 5.51 31.24
C ALA A 481 13.33 6.14 32.52
N ASN A 482 12.86 5.60 33.64
CA ASN A 482 13.39 5.88 34.97
C ASN A 482 14.06 4.60 35.49
N ILE A 483 15.37 4.65 35.71
CA ILE A 483 16.21 3.50 36.03
C ILE A 483 16.78 3.70 37.40
N GLN A 484 16.39 2.88 38.39
CA GLN A 484 16.98 2.87 39.71
C GLN A 484 18.44 2.43 39.62
N LEU A 485 19.34 3.19 40.22
CA LEU A 485 20.77 2.84 40.27
C LEU A 485 20.98 1.54 41.04
N PRO A 486 21.88 0.64 40.58
CA PRO A 486 22.26 -0.53 41.37
C PRO A 486 22.84 -0.16 42.74
N GLU A 487 22.53 -0.98 43.73
CA GLU A 487 23.02 -0.76 45.07
C GLU A 487 24.59 -0.78 45.12
N GLY A 488 25.19 0.20 45.79
CA GLY A 488 26.65 0.33 45.87
C GLY A 488 27.30 0.98 44.64
N TYR A 489 26.54 1.47 43.66
CA TYR A 489 27.09 2.17 42.48
C TYR A 489 26.70 3.64 42.44
N VAL A 490 27.57 4.42 41.80
CA VAL A 490 27.35 5.84 41.47
C VAL A 490 27.56 6.08 39.97
N VAL A 491 26.85 7.04 39.42
CA VAL A 491 27.05 7.46 38.02
C VAL A 491 28.41 8.15 37.91
N ALA A 492 29.27 7.58 37.06
CA ALA A 492 30.57 8.16 36.69
C ALA A 492 30.45 9.02 35.42
N GLU A 493 29.70 8.56 34.42
CA GLU A 493 29.50 9.29 33.17
C GLU A 493 28.06 9.09 32.63
N LEU A 494 27.48 10.17 32.12
CA LEU A 494 26.17 10.18 31.46
C LEU A 494 26.30 10.50 29.96
N PRO A 495 25.49 9.88 29.11
CA PRO A 495 25.31 10.34 27.76
C PRO A 495 24.93 11.82 27.70
N LYS A 496 25.63 12.60 26.90
CA LYS A 496 25.34 14.03 26.73
C LYS A 496 23.99 14.23 26.05
N ALA A 497 23.28 15.28 26.43
CA ALA A 497 22.08 15.69 25.71
C ALA A 497 22.40 16.00 24.24
N LEU A 498 21.50 15.64 23.36
CA LEU A 498 21.68 15.81 21.91
C LEU A 498 20.38 16.26 21.25
N ILE A 499 20.48 17.22 20.35
CA ILE A 499 19.42 17.59 19.43
C ILE A 499 19.97 17.44 18.02
N LEU A 500 19.39 16.51 17.26
CA LEU A 500 19.65 16.36 15.82
C LEU A 500 18.49 16.95 15.04
N ARG A 501 18.78 17.67 13.98
CA ARG A 501 17.80 18.17 13.02
C ARG A 501 18.25 17.80 11.63
N PHE A 502 17.31 17.30 10.83
CA PHE A 502 17.59 16.95 9.45
C PHE A 502 17.85 18.19 8.61
N ASP A 503 17.06 19.25 8.85
CA ASP A 503 17.16 20.54 8.18
C ASP A 503 16.67 21.69 9.09
N ASN A 504 16.70 22.92 8.55
CA ASN A 504 16.21 24.11 9.27
C ASN A 504 14.67 24.18 9.39
N LYS A 505 13.94 23.34 8.65
CA LYS A 505 12.46 23.30 8.65
C LYS A 505 11.90 22.26 9.65
N ILE A 506 12.78 21.54 10.35
CA ILE A 506 12.42 20.50 11.32
C ILE A 506 11.59 19.38 10.63
N ASP A 507 12.01 18.98 9.44
CA ASP A 507 11.40 17.86 8.73
C ASP A 507 11.60 16.54 9.49
N ILE A 508 12.79 16.35 10.13
CA ILE A 508 13.04 15.34 11.15
C ILE A 508 13.79 15.97 12.30
N GLN A 509 13.35 15.70 13.51
CA GLN A 509 14.04 16.09 14.74
C GLN A 509 14.14 14.93 15.70
N PHE A 510 15.31 14.76 16.30
CA PHE A 510 15.55 13.84 17.39
C PHE A 510 16.14 14.60 18.58
N GLN A 511 15.51 14.46 19.72
CA GLN A 511 15.94 15.06 20.98
C GLN A 511 16.21 13.95 21.97
N TYR A 512 17.34 14.01 22.67
CA TYR A 512 17.75 13.05 23.68
C TYR A 512 18.26 13.77 24.90
N SER A 513 17.87 13.31 26.10
CA SER A 513 18.39 13.78 27.36
C SER A 513 18.56 12.63 28.35
N CYS A 514 19.64 12.67 29.12
CA CYS A 514 19.93 11.74 30.20
C CYS A 514 20.33 12.55 31.44
N THR A 515 19.60 12.38 32.53
CA THR A 515 19.82 13.10 33.78
C THR A 515 19.88 12.13 34.95
N LYS A 516 20.56 12.51 36.01
CA LYS A 516 20.59 11.73 37.28
C LYS A 516 19.92 12.49 38.42
N SER A 517 19.24 11.78 39.25
CA SER A 517 18.85 12.16 40.60
C SER A 517 19.69 11.33 41.62
N ASP A 518 19.41 11.46 42.92
CA ASP A 518 20.22 10.81 43.97
C ASP A 518 20.36 9.29 43.78
N ASN A 519 19.30 8.61 43.38
CA ASN A 519 19.25 7.14 43.21
C ASN A 519 18.66 6.65 41.89
N ALA A 520 18.55 7.50 40.89
CA ALA A 520 17.96 7.12 39.61
C ALA A 520 18.54 7.90 38.43
N ILE A 521 18.46 7.28 37.27
CA ILE A 521 18.74 7.87 35.96
C ILE A 521 17.40 8.04 35.23
N THR A 522 17.17 9.22 34.70
CA THR A 522 16.00 9.47 33.81
C THR A 522 16.48 9.75 32.39
N VAL A 523 16.00 8.96 31.45
CA VAL A 523 16.26 9.12 30.02
C VAL A 523 14.98 9.48 29.30
N ASN A 524 15.06 10.47 28.44
CA ASN A 524 13.99 10.84 27.54
C ASN A 524 14.54 10.96 26.13
N TYR A 525 13.79 10.45 25.15
CA TYR A 525 13.96 10.87 23.76
C TYR A 525 12.61 11.16 23.10
N ASN A 526 12.65 12.02 22.09
CA ASN A 526 11.55 12.33 21.21
C ASN A 526 12.08 12.33 19.77
N LEU A 527 11.54 11.44 18.92
CA LEU A 527 11.75 11.44 17.49
C LEU A 527 10.49 11.96 16.81
N GLU A 528 10.65 12.99 15.98
CA GLU A 528 9.59 13.55 15.15
C GLU A 528 9.99 13.44 13.69
N ILE A 529 9.16 12.78 12.86
CA ILE A 529 9.27 12.72 11.41
C ILE A 529 8.05 13.44 10.85
N ASN A 530 8.22 14.67 10.40
CA ASN A 530 7.14 15.56 9.94
C ASN A 530 6.95 15.55 8.43
N ARG A 531 7.97 15.15 7.66
CA ARG A 531 7.93 15.00 6.21
C ARG A 531 8.05 13.53 5.82
N THR A 532 7.31 13.13 4.79
CA THR A 532 7.21 11.73 4.37
C THR A 532 7.94 11.41 3.08
N ASP A 533 8.24 12.42 2.27
CA ASP A 533 8.87 12.25 0.95
C ASP A 533 10.20 12.99 0.87
N TYR A 534 11.28 12.28 0.53
CA TYR A 534 12.63 12.84 0.39
C TYR A 534 13.21 12.46 -0.97
N ALA A 535 13.81 13.44 -1.64
CA ALA A 535 14.47 13.23 -2.92
C ALA A 535 15.70 12.31 -2.80
N PRO A 536 16.11 11.63 -3.88
CA PRO A 536 17.30 10.77 -3.85
C PRO A 536 18.58 11.48 -3.41
N GLU A 537 18.69 12.78 -3.70
CA GLU A 537 19.82 13.64 -3.34
C GLU A 537 19.91 13.87 -1.81
N GLU A 538 18.79 13.74 -1.10
CA GLU A 538 18.71 13.88 0.36
C GLU A 538 19.03 12.58 1.11
N TYR A 539 19.18 11.47 0.38
CA TYR A 539 19.30 10.13 0.96
C TYR A 539 20.51 9.98 1.88
N GLU A 540 21.67 10.51 1.50
CA GLU A 540 22.89 10.41 2.31
C GLU A 540 22.74 11.16 3.64
N MET A 541 22.06 12.30 3.62
CA MET A 541 21.76 13.07 4.83
C MET A 541 20.81 12.30 5.76
N LEU A 542 19.75 11.62 5.19
CA LEU A 542 18.88 10.73 5.96
C LEU A 542 19.66 9.59 6.60
N ARG A 543 20.50 8.91 5.84
CA ARG A 543 21.33 7.80 6.32
C ARG A 543 22.24 8.23 7.45
N THR A 544 22.87 9.39 7.34
CA THR A 544 23.74 9.97 8.36
C THR A 544 22.97 10.36 9.62
N PHE A 545 21.79 11.01 9.47
CA PHE A 545 20.93 11.37 10.59
C PHE A 545 20.54 10.14 11.42
N PHE A 546 20.01 9.09 10.75
CA PHE A 546 19.59 7.86 11.44
C PHE A 546 20.79 7.11 12.05
N ALA A 547 21.97 7.13 11.43
CA ALA A 547 23.17 6.55 12.00
C ALA A 547 23.57 7.26 13.30
N ALA A 548 23.58 8.60 13.32
CA ALA A 548 23.90 9.39 14.51
C ALA A 548 22.85 9.19 15.62
N MET A 549 21.56 9.16 15.27
CA MET A 549 20.47 8.87 16.21
C MET A 549 20.64 7.49 16.86
N ILE A 550 20.87 6.45 16.07
CA ILE A 550 21.00 5.08 16.57
C ILE A 550 22.24 4.94 17.45
N ALA A 551 23.37 5.56 17.07
CA ALA A 551 24.56 5.61 17.91
C ALA A 551 24.25 6.24 19.28
N LYS A 552 23.46 7.32 19.32
CA LYS A 552 23.03 7.96 20.57
C LYS A 552 22.11 7.06 21.42
N LEU A 553 21.19 6.33 20.80
CA LEU A 553 20.31 5.38 21.50
C LEU A 553 21.06 4.20 22.13
N GLN A 554 22.26 3.90 21.63
CA GLN A 554 23.11 2.81 22.12
C GLN A 554 24.18 3.28 23.12
N GLU A 555 24.30 4.58 23.39
CA GLU A 555 25.30 5.14 24.27
C GLU A 555 24.99 4.78 25.74
N PRO A 556 25.90 4.07 26.45
CA PRO A 556 25.62 3.61 27.80
C PRO A 556 25.86 4.70 28.84
N VAL A 557 25.18 4.55 29.97
CA VAL A 557 25.55 5.21 31.22
C VAL A 557 26.66 4.41 31.90
N VAL A 558 27.74 5.06 32.33
CA VAL A 558 28.82 4.42 33.05
C VAL A 558 28.62 4.60 34.56
N CYS A 559 28.55 3.49 35.27
CA CYS A 559 28.46 3.48 36.75
C CYS A 559 29.70 2.82 37.34
N LYS A 560 30.16 3.35 38.48
CA LYS A 560 31.30 2.81 39.27
C LYS A 560 30.83 2.41 40.66
N ARG A 561 31.42 1.36 41.19
CA ARG A 561 31.22 0.98 42.59
C ARG A 561 31.72 2.10 43.53
N LYS A 562 30.97 2.34 44.61
CA LYS A 562 31.36 3.33 45.65
C LYS A 562 32.62 2.93 46.36
#